data_483dff9ec54018c132b69986b6406a59
#
_entry.id   483dff9ec54018c132b69986b6406a59
#
_cell.length_a   1.000
_cell.length_b   1.000
_cell.length_c   1.000
_cell.angle_alpha   90.00
_cell.angle_beta   90.00
_cell.angle_gamma   90.00
#
_symmetry.space_group_name_H-M   'P 1'
#
loop_
_entity.id
_entity.type
_entity.pdbx_description
1 polymer ?
#
loop_
_entity_poly.entity_id
_entity_poly.type
_entity_poly.pdbx_seq_one_letter_code
_entity_poly.pdbx_strand_id
1 'polypeptide(L)'
;YKRQAKHRLTDFSFSQIKIVFEQWGGESYKEYNPTIAMLKNSIFGEGINETFFPKNAMLVPYALFWIALVLAVIAFIAMLIVLFVKTDNARFTEKLMLTVVYATILGNYYNFCIRYPFICTMNFRYIIPCMLIGLINIGLFTDLCNRSEKAPCKAIVSTLSYLSSAFIVLSYITYFFVASTNG
;
A
#
# COMPACT_ATOMS: atom_id res chain seq x y z
N TYR A 1 -27.65 3.34 7.02
CA TYR A 1 -26.32 3.86 6.64
C TYR A 1 -25.26 3.68 7.74
N LYS A 2 -25.53 3.99 9.03
CA LYS A 2 -24.54 3.84 10.12
C LYS A 2 -24.09 2.40 10.40
N ARG A 3 -24.99 1.40 10.27
CA ARG A 3 -24.63 -0.02 10.40
C ARG A 3 -23.75 -0.51 9.24
N GLN A 4 -24.01 -0.01 8.03
CA GLN A 4 -23.20 -0.36 6.85
C GLN A 4 -21.78 0.19 6.95
N ALA A 5 -21.55 1.40 7.47
CA ALA A 5 -20.22 1.98 7.62
C ALA A 5 -19.30 1.14 8.54
N LYS A 6 -19.85 0.60 9.65
CA LYS A 6 -19.09 -0.26 10.56
C LYS A 6 -18.67 -1.56 9.89
N HIS A 7 -19.59 -2.24 9.20
CA HIS A 7 -19.29 -3.47 8.47
C HIS A 7 -18.25 -3.26 7.37
N ARG A 8 -18.30 -2.13 6.67
CA ARG A 8 -17.35 -1.80 5.60
C ARG A 8 -15.92 -1.64 6.06
N LEU A 9 -15.69 -1.20 7.30
CA LEU A 9 -14.34 -1.06 7.86
C LEU A 9 -13.85 -2.36 8.53
N THR A 10 -14.77 -3.20 9.03
CA THR A 10 -14.43 -4.37 9.82
C THR A 10 -14.47 -5.67 9.02
N ASP A 11 -15.23 -5.73 7.91
CA ASP A 11 -15.25 -6.89 7.01
C ASP A 11 -13.99 -6.94 6.16
N PHE A 12 -12.91 -7.44 6.77
CA PHE A 12 -11.65 -7.63 6.09
C PHE A 12 -11.47 -9.10 5.74
N SER A 13 -11.55 -9.44 4.46
CA SER A 13 -11.31 -10.78 3.95
C SER A 13 -10.15 -10.80 2.96
N PHE A 14 -9.08 -11.50 3.31
CA PHE A 14 -7.94 -11.69 2.39
C PHE A 14 -8.31 -12.51 1.15
N SER A 15 -9.37 -13.31 1.19
CA SER A 15 -9.87 -14.02 0.01
C SER A 15 -10.39 -13.06 -1.06
N GLN A 16 -10.90 -11.91 -0.68
CA GLN A 16 -11.37 -10.88 -1.61
C GLN A 16 -10.25 -10.20 -2.40
N ILE A 17 -9.01 -10.28 -1.92
CA ILE A 17 -7.84 -9.78 -2.64
C ILE A 17 -7.56 -10.63 -3.90
N LYS A 18 -7.90 -11.91 -3.87
CA LYS A 18 -7.72 -12.84 -4.99
C LYS A 18 -8.82 -12.72 -6.06
N ILE A 19 -9.96 -12.12 -5.70
CA ILE A 19 -11.07 -11.93 -6.61
C ILE A 19 -10.83 -10.60 -7.31
N VAL A 20 -10.48 -10.66 -8.58
CA VAL A 20 -10.40 -9.46 -9.42
C VAL A 20 -11.79 -8.85 -9.54
N PHE A 21 -11.85 -7.54 -9.66
CA PHE A 21 -13.11 -6.80 -9.80
C PHE A 21 -13.98 -7.46 -10.89
N GLU A 22 -15.03 -8.16 -10.50
CA GLU A 22 -16.05 -8.59 -11.43
C GLU A 22 -16.64 -7.35 -12.10
N GLN A 23 -16.83 -7.45 -13.39
CA GLN A 23 -17.25 -6.36 -14.26
C GLN A 23 -18.44 -5.57 -13.70
N TRP A 24 -18.48 -4.29 -14.01
CA TRP A 24 -19.58 -3.38 -13.81
C TRP A 24 -20.92 -4.07 -14.14
N GLY A 25 -21.71 -4.42 -13.13
CA GLY A 25 -23.03 -5.01 -13.31
C GLY A 25 -23.34 -6.31 -12.58
N GLY A 26 -22.34 -6.96 -11.96
CA GLY A 26 -22.55 -8.11 -11.07
C GLY A 26 -22.82 -7.71 -9.61
N GLU A 27 -23.14 -8.66 -8.75
CA GLU A 27 -23.32 -8.48 -7.30
C GLU A 27 -22.03 -8.11 -6.55
N SER A 28 -20.99 -7.73 -7.27
CA SER A 28 -19.65 -7.37 -6.82
C SER A 28 -19.57 -6.11 -5.94
N TYR A 29 -20.70 -5.48 -5.69
CA TYR A 29 -20.83 -4.48 -4.62
C TYR A 29 -20.46 -5.00 -3.21
N LYS A 30 -20.04 -6.25 -3.07
CA LYS A 30 -19.52 -6.81 -1.83
C LYS A 30 -18.12 -6.33 -1.47
N GLU A 31 -17.39 -5.72 -2.38
CA GLU A 31 -16.08 -5.12 -2.13
C GLU A 31 -16.16 -3.73 -1.50
N TYR A 32 -16.95 -3.59 -0.46
CA TYR A 32 -17.18 -2.30 0.17
C TYR A 32 -16.12 -1.92 1.22
N ASN A 33 -15.08 -2.74 1.43
CA ASN A 33 -14.02 -2.39 2.35
C ASN A 33 -13.01 -1.45 1.67
N PRO A 34 -12.88 -0.18 2.11
CA PRO A 34 -11.99 0.79 1.49
C PRO A 34 -10.53 0.36 1.48
N THR A 35 -10.10 -0.40 2.50
CA THR A 35 -8.72 -0.89 2.60
C THR A 35 -8.43 -1.95 1.55
N ILE A 36 -9.35 -2.91 1.37
CA ILE A 36 -9.19 -3.97 0.34
C ILE A 36 -9.23 -3.35 -1.06
N ALA A 37 -10.18 -2.46 -1.32
CA ALA A 37 -10.28 -1.79 -2.60
C ALA A 37 -9.02 -0.96 -2.92
N MET A 38 -8.52 -0.21 -1.95
CA MET A 38 -7.30 0.57 -2.06
C MET A 38 -6.08 -0.31 -2.39
N LEU A 39 -5.92 -1.43 -1.66
CA LEU A 39 -4.82 -2.36 -1.87
C LEU A 39 -4.90 -3.04 -3.23
N LYS A 40 -6.09 -3.45 -3.69
CA LYS A 40 -6.29 -4.00 -5.03
C LYS A 40 -5.93 -2.98 -6.11
N ASN A 41 -6.47 -1.76 -5.99
CA ASN A 41 -6.21 -0.70 -6.95
C ASN A 41 -4.74 -0.27 -7.01
N SER A 42 -3.97 -0.49 -5.95
CA SER A 42 -2.54 -0.16 -5.93
C SER A 42 -1.72 -0.99 -6.93
N ILE A 43 -2.17 -2.20 -7.24
CA ILE A 43 -1.45 -3.15 -8.12
C ILE A 43 -2.19 -3.37 -9.43
N PHE A 44 -3.50 -3.60 -9.36
CA PHE A 44 -4.28 -4.00 -10.53
C PHE A 44 -4.93 -2.82 -11.27
N GLY A 45 -4.93 -1.61 -10.68
CA GLY A 45 -5.64 -0.45 -11.23
C GLY A 45 -7.16 -0.66 -11.32
N GLU A 46 -7.87 0.31 -11.84
CA GLU A 46 -9.35 0.24 -11.98
C GLU A 46 -9.80 -0.61 -13.17
N GLY A 47 -8.94 -0.91 -14.12
CA GLY A 47 -9.29 -1.54 -15.39
C GLY A 47 -8.57 -2.85 -15.70
N ILE A 48 -7.71 -3.31 -14.81
CA ILE A 48 -6.95 -4.54 -15.06
C ILE A 48 -7.78 -5.73 -14.58
N ASN A 49 -8.37 -6.43 -15.52
CA ASN A 49 -9.04 -7.71 -15.31
C ASN A 49 -8.01 -8.85 -15.28
N GLU A 50 -8.36 -10.00 -14.66
CA GLU A 50 -7.61 -11.26 -14.74
C GLU A 50 -7.28 -11.67 -16.17
N THR A 51 -8.09 -11.22 -17.14
CA THR A 51 -7.89 -11.50 -18.57
C THR A 51 -6.60 -10.91 -19.13
N PHE A 52 -6.04 -9.89 -18.50
CA PHE A 52 -4.76 -9.28 -18.89
C PHE A 52 -3.54 -10.05 -18.41
N PHE A 53 -3.71 -10.97 -17.45
CA PHE A 53 -2.64 -11.82 -16.98
C PHE A 53 -2.88 -13.26 -17.42
N PRO A 54 -1.92 -13.92 -18.07
CA PRO A 54 -1.99 -15.35 -18.27
C PRO A 54 -2.15 -16.06 -16.92
N LYS A 55 -3.01 -17.05 -16.83
CA LYS A 55 -3.27 -17.77 -15.57
C LYS A 55 -1.98 -18.21 -14.84
N ASN A 56 -0.95 -18.55 -15.61
CA ASN A 56 0.36 -18.97 -15.09
C ASN A 56 1.19 -17.80 -14.53
N ALA A 57 0.89 -16.57 -14.90
CA ALA A 57 1.63 -15.37 -14.48
C ALA A 57 0.99 -14.64 -13.28
N MET A 58 -0.20 -15.06 -12.82
CA MET A 58 -0.91 -14.43 -11.70
C MET A 58 -0.14 -14.47 -10.38
N LEU A 59 0.82 -15.39 -10.23
CA LEU A 59 1.67 -15.47 -9.05
C LEU A 59 2.51 -14.21 -8.84
N VAL A 60 2.97 -13.58 -9.94
CA VAL A 60 3.83 -12.39 -9.89
C VAL A 60 3.12 -11.17 -9.30
N PRO A 61 1.95 -10.74 -9.81
CA PRO A 61 1.21 -9.63 -9.21
C PRO A 61 0.75 -9.93 -7.77
N TYR A 62 0.45 -11.17 -7.42
CA TYR A 62 0.16 -11.52 -6.03
C TYR A 62 1.39 -11.41 -5.12
N ALA A 63 2.56 -11.85 -5.57
CA ALA A 63 3.79 -11.66 -4.81
C ALA A 63 4.12 -10.18 -4.64
N LEU A 64 3.97 -9.38 -5.70
CA LEU A 64 4.11 -7.92 -5.66
C LEU A 64 3.17 -7.30 -4.63
N PHE A 65 1.90 -7.70 -4.62
CA PHE A 65 0.90 -7.23 -3.67
C PHE A 65 1.32 -7.47 -2.21
N TRP A 66 1.76 -8.69 -1.88
CA TRP A 66 2.16 -9.03 -0.52
C TRP A 66 3.42 -8.28 -0.09
N ILE A 67 4.40 -8.13 -0.98
CA ILE A 67 5.60 -7.33 -0.70
C ILE A 67 5.24 -5.86 -0.50
N ALA A 68 4.36 -5.30 -1.33
CA ALA A 68 3.88 -3.93 -1.17
C ALA A 68 3.17 -3.72 0.17
N LEU A 69 2.32 -4.66 0.57
CA LEU A 69 1.63 -4.62 1.87
C LEU A 69 2.62 -4.65 3.04
N VAL A 70 3.60 -5.56 2.99
CA VAL A 70 4.64 -5.66 4.02
C VAL A 70 5.44 -4.35 4.11
N LEU A 71 5.86 -3.78 2.97
CA LEU A 71 6.56 -2.50 2.92
C LEU A 71 5.70 -1.35 3.47
N ALA A 72 4.40 -1.32 3.17
CA ALA A 72 3.48 -0.31 3.71
C ALA A 72 3.35 -0.39 5.24
N VAL A 73 3.26 -1.62 5.79
CA VAL A 73 3.24 -1.84 7.25
C VAL A 73 4.56 -1.39 7.87
N ILE A 74 5.70 -1.76 7.27
CA ILE A 74 7.02 -1.34 7.75
C ILE A 74 7.15 0.20 7.69
N ALA A 75 6.69 0.83 6.61
CA ALA A 75 6.71 2.29 6.46
C ALA A 75 5.92 2.99 7.59
N PHE A 76 4.75 2.45 7.92
CA PHE A 76 3.93 2.96 9.02
C PHE A 76 4.64 2.82 10.38
N ILE A 77 5.21 1.65 10.67
CA ILE A 77 5.98 1.41 11.90
C ILE A 77 7.21 2.32 11.95
N ALA A 78 7.95 2.44 10.85
CA ALA A 78 9.11 3.31 10.73
C ALA A 78 8.74 4.78 11.02
N MET A 79 7.62 5.25 10.48
CA MET A 79 7.11 6.60 10.74
C MET A 79 6.88 6.84 12.24
N LEU A 80 6.27 5.88 12.95
CA LEU A 80 6.03 6.00 14.39
C LEU A 80 7.34 6.01 15.18
N ILE A 81 8.31 5.16 14.81
CA ILE A 81 9.62 5.12 15.47
C ILE A 81 10.39 6.42 15.21
N VAL A 82 10.50 6.83 13.94
CA VAL A 82 11.25 8.02 13.51
C VAL A 82 10.67 9.29 14.14
N LEU A 83 9.36 9.37 14.37
CA LEU A 83 8.72 10.52 15.02
C LEU A 83 9.30 10.81 16.40
N PHE A 84 9.55 9.77 17.20
CA PHE A 84 9.96 9.92 18.60
C PHE A 84 11.50 9.79 18.80
N VAL A 85 12.22 9.23 17.82
CA VAL A 85 13.69 9.09 17.91
C VAL A 85 14.37 10.32 17.32
N LYS A 86 15.43 10.81 17.99
CA LYS A 86 16.26 11.90 17.46
C LYS A 86 17.01 11.42 16.21
N THR A 87 16.85 12.15 15.12
CA THR A 87 17.57 11.92 13.86
C THR A 87 18.33 13.19 13.47
N ASP A 88 19.50 13.04 12.86
CA ASP A 88 20.30 14.22 12.46
C ASP A 88 19.77 14.84 11.16
N ASN A 89 19.11 14.03 10.32
CA ASN A 89 18.66 14.42 8.98
C ASN A 89 17.27 15.03 8.96
N ALA A 90 16.52 15.03 10.06
CA ALA A 90 15.20 15.64 10.15
C ALA A 90 14.89 16.14 11.57
N ARG A 91 14.37 17.36 11.65
CA ARG A 91 13.92 17.96 12.91
C ARG A 91 12.59 17.34 13.36
N PHE A 92 12.31 17.38 14.65
CA PHE A 92 11.03 16.89 15.18
C PHE A 92 9.81 17.54 14.50
N THR A 93 9.88 18.84 14.24
CA THR A 93 8.80 19.59 13.56
C THR A 93 8.54 19.09 12.15
N GLU A 94 9.58 18.76 11.40
CA GLU A 94 9.46 18.21 10.03
C GLU A 94 8.83 16.82 10.03
N LYS A 95 9.26 15.96 10.95
CA LYS A 95 8.70 14.61 11.13
C LYS A 95 7.24 14.66 11.59
N LEU A 96 6.93 15.55 12.52
CA LEU A 96 5.56 15.77 12.98
C LEU A 96 4.67 16.27 11.84
N MET A 97 5.14 17.23 11.05
CA MET A 97 4.42 17.74 9.88
C MET A 97 4.12 16.61 8.88
N LEU A 98 5.10 15.79 8.53
CA LEU A 98 4.91 14.64 7.63
C LEU A 98 3.88 13.65 8.20
N THR A 99 3.94 13.37 9.50
CA THR A 99 3.00 12.47 10.17
C THR A 99 1.58 13.04 10.16
N VAL A 100 1.42 14.34 10.42
CA VAL A 100 0.11 15.01 10.38
C VAL A 100 -0.46 15.00 8.96
N VAL A 101 0.35 15.30 7.96
CA VAL A 101 -0.07 15.25 6.54
C VAL A 101 -0.50 13.84 6.17
N TYR A 102 0.29 12.81 6.54
CA TYR A 102 -0.06 11.41 6.32
C TYR A 102 -1.41 11.05 6.95
N ALA A 103 -1.58 11.35 8.23
CA ALA A 103 -2.82 11.08 8.96
C ALA A 103 -4.02 11.82 8.37
N THR A 104 -3.83 13.06 7.94
CA THR A 104 -4.89 13.89 7.33
C THR A 104 -5.32 13.32 5.98
N ILE A 105 -4.39 12.95 5.11
CA ILE A 105 -4.71 12.39 3.79
C ILE A 105 -5.42 11.04 3.96
N LEU A 106 -4.86 10.15 4.79
CA LEU A 106 -5.45 8.84 5.03
C LEU A 106 -6.82 8.94 5.71
N GLY A 107 -6.96 9.81 6.71
CA GLY A 107 -8.23 10.06 7.39
C GLY A 107 -9.30 10.62 6.46
N ASN A 108 -8.93 11.58 5.59
CA ASN A 108 -9.83 12.13 4.57
C ASN A 108 -10.23 11.07 3.55
N TYR A 109 -9.30 10.20 3.12
CA TYR A 109 -9.61 9.10 2.24
C TYR A 109 -10.68 8.17 2.83
N TYR A 110 -10.50 7.70 4.07
CA TYR A 110 -11.49 6.86 4.73
C TYR A 110 -12.83 7.57 4.94
N ASN A 111 -12.81 8.85 5.36
CA ASN A 111 -14.02 9.64 5.52
C ASN A 111 -14.77 9.79 4.18
N PHE A 112 -14.04 10.02 3.09
CA PHE A 112 -14.62 10.12 1.75
C PHE A 112 -15.23 8.79 1.29
N CYS A 113 -14.52 7.67 1.44
CA CYS A 113 -15.01 6.33 1.11
C CYS A 113 -16.24 5.91 1.94
N ILE A 114 -16.35 6.37 3.19
CA ILE A 114 -17.52 6.11 4.04
C ILE A 114 -18.73 6.92 3.58
N ARG A 115 -18.51 8.19 3.21
CA ARG A 115 -19.58 9.08 2.74
C ARG A 115 -20.10 8.70 1.36
N TYR A 116 -19.20 8.32 0.47
CA TYR A 116 -19.47 8.01 -0.93
C TYR A 116 -19.04 6.57 -1.24
N PRO A 117 -19.92 5.59 -0.98
CA PRO A 117 -19.61 4.17 -1.07
C PRO A 117 -19.61 3.64 -2.51
N PHE A 118 -18.84 4.25 -3.38
CA PHE A 118 -18.67 3.79 -4.76
C PHE A 118 -17.28 3.21 -4.97
N ILE A 119 -17.14 2.22 -5.84
CA ILE A 119 -15.84 1.61 -6.15
C ILE A 119 -14.84 2.66 -6.66
N CYS A 120 -15.30 3.58 -7.51
CA CYS A 120 -14.47 4.65 -8.06
C CYS A 120 -13.92 5.64 -7.01
N THR A 121 -14.56 5.74 -5.82
CA THR A 121 -14.06 6.61 -4.73
C THR A 121 -12.95 5.95 -3.92
N MET A 122 -12.77 4.63 -4.03
CA MET A 122 -11.79 3.85 -3.27
C MET A 122 -10.49 3.67 -4.03
N ASN A 123 -10.10 4.66 -4.82
CA ASN A 123 -8.93 4.58 -5.67
C ASN A 123 -7.64 4.91 -4.91
N PHE A 124 -6.61 4.12 -5.16
CA PHE A 124 -5.28 4.28 -4.59
C PHE A 124 -4.61 5.63 -4.91
N ARG A 125 -4.92 6.24 -6.07
CA ARG A 125 -4.36 7.54 -6.47
C ARG A 125 -4.54 8.65 -5.43
N TYR A 126 -5.59 8.56 -4.60
CA TYR A 126 -5.85 9.56 -3.56
C TYR A 126 -4.89 9.49 -2.38
N ILE A 127 -4.16 8.39 -2.23
CA ILE A 127 -3.21 8.19 -1.12
C ILE A 127 -1.75 8.12 -1.60
N ILE A 128 -1.46 8.40 -2.86
CA ILE A 128 -0.08 8.45 -3.38
C ILE A 128 0.85 9.29 -2.49
N PRO A 129 0.46 10.48 -1.97
CA PRO A 129 1.31 11.23 -1.06
C PRO A 129 1.67 10.48 0.22
N CYS A 130 0.76 9.61 0.72
CA CYS A 130 1.07 8.76 1.88
C CYS A 130 2.20 7.77 1.59
N MET A 131 2.30 7.25 0.36
CA MET A 131 3.42 6.40 -0.04
C MET A 131 4.74 7.15 -0.04
N LEU A 132 4.76 8.36 -0.60
CA LEU A 132 5.97 9.18 -0.62
C LEU A 132 6.45 9.48 0.80
N ILE A 133 5.52 9.83 1.71
CA ILE A 133 5.83 10.03 3.13
C ILE A 133 6.34 8.73 3.76
N GLY A 134 5.74 7.59 3.42
CA GLY A 134 6.17 6.27 3.87
C GLY A 134 7.61 5.96 3.44
N LEU A 135 7.95 6.21 2.17
CA LEU A 135 9.31 6.02 1.64
C LEU A 135 10.33 6.92 2.33
N ILE A 136 10.01 8.18 2.59
CA ILE A 136 10.87 9.10 3.36
C ILE A 136 11.13 8.52 4.76
N ASN A 137 10.10 8.03 5.44
CA ASN A 137 10.25 7.46 6.77
C ASN A 137 11.03 6.14 6.78
N ILE A 138 10.90 5.29 5.76
CA ILE A 138 11.76 4.10 5.57
C ILE A 138 13.22 4.56 5.41
N GLY A 139 13.50 5.59 4.61
CA GLY A 139 14.84 6.14 4.42
C GLY A 139 15.45 6.64 5.73
N LEU A 140 14.72 7.44 6.49
CA LEU A 140 15.16 7.95 7.80
C LEU A 140 15.39 6.82 8.81
N PHE A 141 14.51 5.82 8.81
CA PHE A 141 14.65 4.64 9.68
C PHE A 141 15.85 3.79 9.29
N THR A 142 16.11 3.61 8.00
CA THR A 142 17.28 2.89 7.49
C THR A 142 18.58 3.61 7.88
N ASP A 143 18.62 4.95 7.75
CA ASP A 143 19.76 5.75 8.19
C ASP A 143 20.02 5.59 9.72
N LEU A 144 18.94 5.61 10.50
CA LEU A 144 19.02 5.38 11.95
C LEU A 144 19.60 3.99 12.28
N CYS A 145 19.16 2.96 11.56
CA CYS A 145 19.64 1.59 11.72
C CYS A 145 21.09 1.43 11.26
N ASN A 146 21.51 2.09 10.18
CA ASN A 146 22.89 2.04 9.68
C ASN A 146 23.91 2.64 10.63
N ARG A 147 23.51 3.64 11.42
CA ARG A 147 24.37 4.23 12.46
C ARG A 147 24.53 3.34 13.68
N SER A 148 23.67 2.34 13.81
CA SER A 148 23.74 1.37 14.90
C SER A 148 24.60 0.18 14.49
N GLU A 149 25.67 -0.09 15.27
CA GLU A 149 26.51 -1.28 15.04
C GLU A 149 25.86 -2.59 15.48
N LYS A 150 24.63 -2.53 16.01
CA LYS A 150 23.90 -3.70 16.50
C LYS A 150 23.52 -4.65 15.36
N ALA A 151 23.78 -5.93 15.54
CA ALA A 151 23.45 -6.97 14.57
C ALA A 151 21.97 -6.95 14.07
N PRO A 152 20.95 -6.76 14.93
CA PRO A 152 19.57 -6.69 14.46
C PRO A 152 19.30 -5.52 13.52
N CYS A 153 19.97 -4.36 13.72
CA CYS A 153 19.81 -3.21 12.84
C CYS A 153 20.35 -3.51 11.43
N LYS A 154 21.52 -4.14 11.34
CA LYS A 154 22.10 -4.56 10.05
C LYS A 154 21.20 -5.56 9.32
N ALA A 155 20.61 -6.52 10.05
CA ALA A 155 19.67 -7.49 9.49
C ALA A 155 18.41 -6.79 8.93
N ILE A 156 17.84 -5.82 9.66
CA ILE A 156 16.69 -5.03 9.20
C ILE A 156 17.00 -4.29 7.90
N VAL A 157 18.13 -3.60 7.83
CA VAL A 157 18.54 -2.85 6.63
C VAL A 157 18.71 -3.79 5.44
N SER A 158 19.38 -4.94 5.64
CA SER A 158 19.53 -5.94 4.59
C SER A 158 18.18 -6.47 4.11
N THR A 159 17.28 -6.81 5.03
CA THR A 159 15.92 -7.28 4.68
C THR A 159 15.13 -6.23 3.90
N LEU A 160 15.18 -4.96 4.32
CA LEU A 160 14.53 -3.86 3.60
C LEU A 160 15.09 -3.68 2.20
N SER A 161 16.41 -3.78 2.02
CA SER A 161 17.06 -3.71 0.71
C SER A 161 16.58 -4.85 -0.20
N TYR A 162 16.53 -6.09 0.30
CA TYR A 162 16.01 -7.22 -0.48
C TYR A 162 14.53 -7.06 -0.85
N LEU A 163 13.68 -6.67 0.10
CA LEU A 163 12.26 -6.43 -0.16
C LEU A 163 12.04 -5.31 -1.19
N SER A 164 12.78 -4.22 -1.08
CA SER A 164 12.69 -3.10 -2.02
C SER A 164 13.16 -3.50 -3.42
N SER A 165 14.26 -4.25 -3.51
CA SER A 165 14.76 -4.78 -4.79
C SER A 165 13.76 -5.75 -5.43
N ALA A 166 13.21 -6.67 -4.64
CA ALA A 166 12.17 -7.59 -5.10
C ALA A 166 10.92 -6.84 -5.58
N PHE A 167 10.50 -5.79 -4.84
CA PHE A 167 9.37 -4.94 -5.25
C PHE A 167 9.61 -4.29 -6.61
N ILE A 168 10.80 -3.73 -6.85
CA ILE A 168 11.16 -3.08 -8.12
C ILE A 168 11.14 -4.10 -9.27
N VAL A 169 11.77 -5.26 -9.08
CA VAL A 169 11.84 -6.31 -10.11
C VAL A 169 10.45 -6.85 -10.44
N LEU A 170 9.65 -7.18 -9.42
CA LEU A 170 8.30 -7.69 -9.63
C LEU A 170 7.36 -6.62 -10.23
N SER A 171 7.51 -5.35 -9.88
CA SER A 171 6.78 -4.26 -10.50
C SER A 171 7.09 -4.18 -11.99
N TYR A 172 8.37 -4.21 -12.34
CA TYR A 172 8.79 -4.19 -13.76
C TYR A 172 8.20 -5.36 -14.53
N ILE A 173 8.30 -6.58 -13.98
CA ILE A 173 7.74 -7.78 -14.61
C ILE A 173 6.23 -7.65 -14.78
N THR A 174 5.51 -7.22 -13.73
CA THR A 174 4.05 -7.07 -13.75
C THR A 174 3.61 -6.09 -14.84
N TYR A 175 4.24 -4.92 -14.90
CA TYR A 175 3.87 -3.89 -15.88
C TYR A 175 4.31 -4.26 -17.30
N PHE A 176 5.41 -4.96 -17.47
CA PHE A 176 5.86 -5.45 -18.78
C PHE A 176 4.88 -6.49 -19.34
N PHE A 177 4.42 -7.44 -18.52
CA PHE A 177 3.44 -8.42 -18.97
C PHE A 177 2.09 -7.78 -19.33
N VAL A 178 1.64 -6.80 -18.55
CA VAL A 178 0.42 -6.04 -18.88
C VAL A 178 0.57 -5.27 -20.18
N ALA A 179 1.70 -4.59 -20.37
CA ALA A 179 1.97 -3.85 -21.60
C ALA A 179 2.07 -4.77 -22.84
N SER A 180 2.65 -5.97 -22.68
CA SER A 180 2.83 -6.91 -23.80
C SER A 180 1.54 -7.60 -24.25
N THR A 181 0.52 -7.69 -23.41
CA THR A 181 -0.77 -8.29 -23.76
C THR A 181 -1.74 -7.31 -24.43
N ASN A 182 -1.45 -6.01 -24.39
CA ASN A 182 -2.21 -4.96 -25.05
C ASN A 182 -1.60 -4.48 -26.39
N GLY A 183 -0.52 -5.07 -26.83
CA GLY A 183 0.12 -4.93 -28.14
C GLY A 183 -0.08 -6.21 -28.94
#